data_cd6f794014f7bc53a9567d7a51e53009
#
_entry.id   cd6f794014f7bc53a9567d7a51e53009
#
_cell.length_a   1.000
_cell.length_b   1.000
_cell.length_c   1.000
_cell.angle_alpha   90.00
_cell.angle_beta   90.00
_cell.angle_gamma   90.00
#
_symmetry.space_group_name_H-M   'P 1'
#
loop_
_entity.id
_entity.type
_entity.pdbx_description
1 polymer ?
#
loop_
_entity_poly.entity_id
_entity_poly.type
_entity_poly.pdbx_seq_one_letter_code
_entity_poly.pdbx_strand_id
1 'polypeptide(L)'
;RRQRQMCIRDSPYGLMGEMLWEGGNKWRGMLYGMTGRNPGYGVDNRPLWKFWDEFGMKGSEMIGYWVKDNPVKTGREKTLATIYRKTGTKTLVSLATWEDHDVDVTLQIDWAKLGLDPAKVSLHAPAIENFQPEKTWKPGDTVTVPKGKGWLIVIE
;
A
#
# COMPACT_ATOMS: atom_id res chain seq x y z
N ARG A 1 4.59 -10.22 25.57
CA ARG A 1 5.92 -10.81 25.34
C ARG A 1 6.11 -11.30 23.91
N ARG A 2 5.19 -12.11 23.40
CA ARG A 2 5.31 -12.71 22.06
C ARG A 2 5.29 -11.65 20.96
N GLN A 3 4.40 -10.68 21.06
CA GLN A 3 4.29 -9.58 20.11
C GLN A 3 5.55 -8.69 20.15
N ARG A 4 6.07 -8.43 21.32
CA ARG A 4 7.31 -7.68 21.49
C ARG A 4 8.52 -8.41 20.90
N GLN A 5 8.57 -9.72 21.05
CA GLN A 5 9.62 -10.54 20.45
C GLN A 5 9.54 -10.53 18.92
N MET A 6 8.34 -10.57 18.34
CA MET A 6 8.16 -10.46 16.90
C MET A 6 8.67 -9.13 16.36
N CYS A 7 8.33 -8.03 17.00
CA CYS A 7 8.80 -6.71 16.57
C CYS A 7 10.32 -6.58 16.62
N ILE A 8 10.94 -7.10 17.64
CA ILE A 8 12.41 -7.09 17.79
C ILE A 8 13.06 -8.01 16.78
N ARG A 9 12.42 -9.12 16.45
CA ARG A 9 12.98 -10.15 15.60
C ARG A 9 12.89 -9.80 14.12
N ASP A 10 11.78 -9.20 13.69
CA ASP A 10 11.51 -8.92 12.29
C ASP A 10 12.13 -7.60 11.82
N SER A 11 12.34 -6.68 12.75
CA SER A 11 13.01 -5.42 12.49
C SER A 11 13.63 -4.92 13.80
N PRO A 12 14.81 -4.32 13.77
CA PRO A 12 15.41 -3.72 14.98
C PRO A 12 14.50 -2.75 15.70
N TYR A 13 13.62 -2.10 14.97
CA TYR A 13 12.66 -1.13 15.50
C TYR A 13 11.22 -1.56 15.29
N GLY A 14 10.98 -2.65 14.57
CA GLY A 14 9.66 -3.15 14.24
C GLY A 14 8.82 -2.14 13.50
N LEU A 15 7.51 -2.34 13.55
CA LEU A 15 6.55 -1.41 12.94
C LEU A 15 6.64 -0.01 13.56
N MET A 16 7.03 0.10 14.79
CA MET A 16 7.19 1.37 15.49
C MET A 16 8.25 2.24 14.85
N GLY A 17 9.38 1.66 14.45
CA GLY A 17 10.44 2.39 13.77
C GLY A 17 10.03 2.90 12.40
N GLU A 18 9.23 2.13 11.67
CA GLU A 18 8.75 2.54 10.34
C GLU A 18 7.66 3.59 10.41
N MET A 19 6.86 3.59 11.45
CA MET A 19 5.62 4.35 11.50
C MET A 19 5.64 5.55 12.44
N LEU A 20 6.35 5.46 13.54
CA LEU A 20 6.21 6.43 14.63
C LEU A 20 7.42 7.33 14.83
N TRP A 21 8.56 6.92 14.33
CA TRP A 21 9.80 7.69 14.52
C TRP A 21 10.00 8.68 13.37
N GLU A 22 10.17 9.93 13.70
CA GLU A 22 10.40 11.01 12.73
C GLU A 22 9.41 11.03 11.55
N GLY A 23 8.15 10.71 11.84
CA GLY A 23 7.11 10.65 10.82
C GLY A 23 7.00 9.31 10.09
N GLY A 24 7.95 8.41 10.29
CA GLY A 24 7.93 7.08 9.69
C GLY A 24 7.90 7.05 8.17
N ASN A 25 7.75 5.88 7.61
CA ASN A 25 7.52 5.71 6.17
C ASN A 25 6.06 5.32 5.92
N LYS A 26 5.28 6.28 5.44
CA LYS A 26 3.82 6.13 5.23
C LYS A 26 3.49 5.01 4.25
N TRP A 27 4.25 4.87 3.19
CA TRP A 27 4.01 3.86 2.16
C TRP A 27 4.24 2.45 2.70
N ARG A 28 5.33 2.25 3.40
CA ARG A 28 5.63 0.96 4.04
C ARG A 28 4.63 0.65 5.14
N GLY A 29 4.21 1.65 5.89
CA GLY A 29 3.19 1.49 6.91
C GLY A 29 1.88 0.95 6.38
N MET A 30 1.46 1.41 5.22
CA MET A 30 0.23 0.93 4.59
C MET A 30 0.28 -0.55 4.21
N LEU A 31 1.46 -1.13 4.05
CA LEU A 31 1.58 -2.58 3.86
C LEU A 31 1.11 -3.37 5.08
N TYR A 32 1.14 -2.73 6.24
CA TYR A 32 0.73 -3.32 7.53
C TYR A 32 -0.60 -2.76 8.05
N GLY A 33 -1.28 -1.96 7.25
CA GLY A 33 -2.53 -1.33 7.64
C GLY A 33 -2.37 -0.21 8.66
N MET A 34 -1.25 0.49 8.63
CA MET A 34 -0.94 1.54 9.61
C MET A 34 -0.62 2.86 8.94
N THR A 35 -0.89 3.95 9.64
CA THR A 35 -0.36 5.28 9.31
C THR A 35 0.57 5.74 10.43
N GLY A 36 1.34 6.79 10.14
CA GLY A 36 2.12 7.44 11.17
C GLY A 36 1.25 8.06 12.25
N ARG A 37 1.87 8.45 13.32
CA ARG A 37 1.22 9.19 14.40
C ARG A 37 0.80 10.58 13.94
N ASN A 38 0.00 11.17 14.76
CA ASN A 38 -0.57 12.48 14.64
C ASN A 38 0.46 13.60 14.41
N PRO A 39 -0.02 14.76 13.89
CA PRO A 39 0.80 15.94 13.56
C PRO A 39 1.66 16.44 14.69
N GLY A 40 2.54 16.03 15.23
CA GLY A 40 3.50 16.50 16.21
C GLY A 40 4.91 16.06 15.88
N TYR A 41 5.03 15.22 14.84
CA TYR A 41 6.30 14.66 14.40
C TYR A 41 6.65 15.11 12.97
N GLY A 42 6.17 16.26 12.56
CA GLY A 42 6.49 16.84 11.26
C GLY A 42 5.71 16.27 10.08
N VAL A 43 4.77 15.37 10.33
CA VAL A 43 3.98 14.73 9.27
C VAL A 43 2.49 14.88 9.55
N ASP A 44 1.76 15.41 8.57
CA ASP A 44 0.31 15.51 8.63
C ASP A 44 -0.32 14.30 7.91
N ASN A 45 -0.98 13.43 8.65
CA ASN A 45 -1.63 12.23 8.12
C ASN A 45 -3.12 12.42 7.82
N ARG A 46 -3.68 13.61 8.10
CA ARG A 46 -5.11 13.88 7.87
C ARG A 46 -5.55 13.65 6.42
N PRO A 47 -4.78 14.06 5.40
CA PRO A 47 -5.15 13.77 4.01
C PRO A 47 -5.24 12.27 3.72
N LEU A 48 -4.36 11.47 4.32
CA LEU A 48 -4.37 10.02 4.18
C LEU A 48 -5.57 9.40 4.89
N TRP A 49 -5.88 9.85 6.10
CA TRP A 49 -7.05 9.39 6.85
C TRP A 49 -8.36 9.74 6.13
N LYS A 50 -8.43 10.92 5.53
CA LYS A 50 -9.57 11.31 4.70
C LYS A 50 -9.75 10.36 3.52
N PHE A 51 -8.66 10.01 2.85
CA PHE A 51 -8.69 9.03 1.77
C PHE A 51 -9.20 7.67 2.26
N TRP A 52 -8.77 7.23 3.44
CA TRP A 52 -9.25 5.98 4.03
C TRP A 52 -10.76 5.99 4.26
N ASP A 53 -11.28 7.09 4.75
CA ASP A 53 -12.73 7.22 4.97
C ASP A 53 -13.49 7.22 3.63
N GLU A 54 -12.98 7.92 2.65
CA GLU A 54 -13.58 7.98 1.30
C GLU A 54 -13.55 6.61 0.61
N PHE A 55 -12.48 5.86 0.75
CA PHE A 55 -12.40 4.49 0.23
C PHE A 55 -13.31 3.54 1.01
N GLY A 56 -13.51 3.79 2.29
CA GLY A 56 -14.27 2.91 3.17
C GLY A 56 -13.46 1.71 3.65
N MET A 57 -12.29 1.96 4.19
CA MET A 57 -11.35 0.92 4.66
C MET A 57 -11.99 -0.06 5.64
N LYS A 58 -12.93 0.40 6.45
CA LYS A 58 -13.62 -0.42 7.45
C LYS A 58 -14.35 -1.62 6.85
N GLY A 59 -14.83 -1.51 5.64
CA GLY A 59 -15.55 -2.61 4.96
C GLY A 59 -14.67 -3.47 4.08
N SER A 60 -13.37 -3.25 4.07
CA SER A 60 -12.44 -3.98 3.22
C SER A 60 -11.78 -5.15 3.94
N GLU A 61 -11.36 -6.14 3.14
CA GLU A 61 -10.55 -7.26 3.61
C GLU A 61 -9.08 -7.01 3.31
N MET A 62 -8.26 -6.96 4.35
CA MET A 62 -6.82 -6.80 4.19
C MET A 62 -6.16 -8.13 3.85
N ILE A 63 -5.42 -8.17 2.76
CA ILE A 63 -4.59 -9.32 2.38
C ILE A 63 -3.15 -8.83 2.24
N GLY A 64 -2.31 -9.15 3.23
CA GLY A 64 -0.94 -8.69 3.29
C GLY A 64 -0.04 -9.32 2.23
N TYR A 65 1.06 -8.65 1.94
CA TYR A 65 2.04 -9.15 0.98
C TYR A 65 2.63 -10.51 1.38
N TRP A 66 2.60 -10.83 2.67
CA TRP A 66 3.09 -12.11 3.22
C TRP A 66 2.13 -13.27 2.99
N VAL A 67 0.92 -13.01 2.52
CA VAL A 67 -0.07 -14.05 2.24
C VAL A 67 0.24 -14.68 0.90
N LYS A 68 0.40 -16.00 0.88
CA LYS A 68 0.76 -16.75 -0.33
C LYS A 68 -0.26 -16.58 -1.46
N ASP A 69 -1.53 -16.51 -1.11
CA ASP A 69 -2.64 -16.39 -2.07
C ASP A 69 -3.05 -14.95 -2.36
N ASN A 70 -2.23 -13.97 -2.02
CA ASN A 70 -2.49 -12.57 -2.34
C ASN A 70 -2.69 -12.43 -3.85
N PRO A 71 -3.84 -11.91 -4.30
CA PRO A 71 -4.15 -11.81 -5.73
C PRO A 71 -3.33 -10.76 -6.48
N VAL A 72 -2.55 -9.93 -5.79
CA VAL A 72 -1.69 -8.94 -6.43
C VAL A 72 -0.24 -9.20 -6.07
N LYS A 73 0.59 -9.41 -7.08
CA LYS A 73 2.03 -9.64 -6.93
C LYS A 73 2.82 -8.61 -7.72
N THR A 74 3.99 -8.26 -7.23
CA THR A 74 4.89 -7.30 -7.89
C THR A 74 5.96 -8.00 -8.73
N GLY A 75 6.24 -9.26 -8.45
CA GLY A 75 7.35 -9.99 -9.08
C GLY A 75 8.72 -9.53 -8.57
N ARG A 76 8.78 -8.70 -7.53
CA ARG A 76 10.03 -8.18 -6.96
C ARG A 76 10.12 -8.46 -5.47
N GLU A 77 11.32 -8.73 -5.01
CA GLU A 77 11.60 -9.11 -3.63
C GLU A 77 11.49 -7.92 -2.65
N LYS A 78 11.94 -6.75 -3.08
CA LYS A 78 11.99 -5.55 -2.24
C LYS A 78 10.87 -4.55 -2.51
N THR A 79 10.00 -4.83 -3.44
CA THR A 79 8.81 -4.02 -3.71
C THR A 79 7.59 -4.89 -3.46
N LEU A 80 6.78 -4.51 -2.50
CA LEU A 80 5.74 -5.34 -1.95
C LEU A 80 4.36 -4.72 -2.11
N ALA A 81 3.33 -5.56 -2.23
CA ALA A 81 1.95 -5.12 -2.38
C ALA A 81 1.04 -5.79 -1.35
N THR A 82 0.35 -4.97 -0.58
CA THR A 82 -0.74 -5.38 0.30
C THR A 82 -2.04 -4.85 -0.27
N ILE A 83 -3.10 -5.64 -0.25
CA ILE A 83 -4.39 -5.22 -0.78
C ILE A 83 -5.45 -5.09 0.30
N TYR A 84 -6.39 -4.20 0.06
CA TYR A 84 -7.60 -4.00 0.86
C TYR A 84 -8.77 -4.19 -0.10
N ARG A 85 -9.34 -5.39 -0.07
CA ARG A 85 -10.28 -5.87 -1.09
C ARG A 85 -11.73 -5.63 -0.68
N LYS A 86 -12.49 -5.09 -1.63
CA LYS A 86 -13.96 -5.12 -1.60
C LYS A 86 -14.41 -5.89 -2.84
N THR A 87 -14.56 -7.20 -2.69
CA THR A 87 -14.83 -8.12 -3.80
C THR A 87 -15.99 -7.65 -4.69
N GLY A 88 -15.73 -7.59 -5.99
CA GLY A 88 -16.72 -7.19 -6.99
C GLY A 88 -17.00 -5.69 -7.07
N THR A 89 -16.39 -4.87 -6.23
CA THR A 89 -16.59 -3.41 -6.18
C THR A 89 -15.31 -2.65 -6.52
N LYS A 90 -14.35 -2.72 -5.66
CA LYS A 90 -13.04 -2.05 -5.82
C LYS A 90 -12.00 -2.67 -4.90
N THR A 91 -10.75 -2.45 -5.22
CA THR A 91 -9.63 -2.91 -4.40
C THR A 91 -8.60 -1.80 -4.29
N LEU A 92 -8.09 -1.57 -3.09
CA LEU A 92 -6.96 -0.68 -2.87
C LEU A 92 -5.69 -1.52 -2.85
N VAL A 93 -4.70 -1.14 -3.66
CA VAL A 93 -3.37 -1.74 -3.66
C VAL A 93 -2.40 -0.78 -2.99
N SER A 94 -1.77 -1.23 -1.91
CA SER A 94 -0.70 -0.50 -1.27
C SER A 94 0.63 -1.05 -1.74
N LEU A 95 1.39 -0.24 -2.48
CA LEU A 95 2.74 -0.56 -2.93
C LEU A 95 3.76 0.20 -2.09
N ALA A 96 4.84 -0.47 -1.75
CA ALA A 96 5.99 0.19 -1.15
C ALA A 96 7.27 -0.54 -1.55
N THR A 97 8.38 0.20 -1.64
CA THR A 97 9.67 -0.34 -2.02
C THR A 97 10.73 -0.07 -0.97
N TRP A 98 11.62 -1.05 -0.79
CA TRP A 98 12.87 -0.93 -0.02
C TRP A 98 14.08 -0.79 -0.92
N GLU A 99 13.86 -0.68 -2.25
CA GLU A 99 14.96 -0.47 -3.19
C GLU A 99 15.59 0.91 -2.98
N ASP A 100 16.86 1.01 -3.32
CA ASP A 100 17.65 2.25 -3.22
C ASP A 100 17.61 3.10 -4.51
N HIS A 101 16.71 2.75 -5.41
CA HIS A 101 16.48 3.42 -6.70
C HIS A 101 15.00 3.29 -7.07
N ASP A 102 14.55 4.08 -8.04
CA ASP A 102 13.22 3.95 -8.59
C ASP A 102 13.10 2.62 -9.33
N VAL A 103 11.96 1.93 -9.17
CA VAL A 103 11.72 0.63 -9.80
C VAL A 103 10.47 0.64 -10.63
N ASP A 104 10.53 -0.06 -11.77
CA ASP A 104 9.37 -0.29 -12.61
C ASP A 104 8.75 -1.65 -12.26
N VAL A 105 7.45 -1.64 -12.01
CA VAL A 105 6.70 -2.83 -11.62
C VAL A 105 5.49 -2.98 -12.52
N THR A 106 5.29 -4.20 -13.04
CA THR A 106 4.02 -4.58 -13.66
C THR A 106 3.28 -5.48 -12.69
N LEU A 107 2.14 -5.02 -12.22
CA LEU A 107 1.35 -5.76 -11.25
C LEU A 107 0.75 -7.02 -11.89
N GLN A 108 0.98 -8.15 -11.24
CA GLN A 108 0.36 -9.43 -11.60
C GLN A 108 -0.90 -9.58 -10.77
N ILE A 109 -2.05 -9.43 -11.40
CA ILE A 109 -3.35 -9.36 -10.72
C ILE A 109 -4.20 -10.57 -11.07
N ASP A 110 -4.67 -11.28 -10.06
CA ASP A 110 -5.66 -12.33 -10.21
C ASP A 110 -7.07 -11.70 -10.16
N TRP A 111 -7.58 -11.34 -11.32
CA TRP A 111 -8.84 -10.63 -11.46
C TRP A 111 -10.04 -11.42 -10.95
N ALA A 112 -10.00 -12.74 -11.08
CA ALA A 112 -11.08 -13.60 -10.57
C ALA A 112 -11.21 -13.49 -9.05
N LYS A 113 -10.10 -13.45 -8.34
CA LYS A 113 -10.08 -13.30 -6.88
C LYS A 113 -10.56 -11.93 -6.41
N LEU A 114 -10.39 -10.91 -7.22
CA LEU A 114 -10.90 -9.56 -6.94
C LEU A 114 -12.37 -9.40 -7.33
N GLY A 115 -12.90 -10.27 -8.17
CA GLY A 115 -14.25 -10.16 -8.71
C GLY A 115 -14.40 -8.98 -9.66
N LEU A 116 -13.34 -8.56 -10.34
CA LEU A 116 -13.31 -7.42 -11.25
C LEU A 116 -12.95 -7.86 -12.67
N ASP A 117 -13.48 -7.13 -13.66
CA ASP A 117 -13.19 -7.35 -15.07
C ASP A 117 -12.09 -6.36 -15.52
N PRO A 118 -10.90 -6.84 -15.94
CA PRO A 118 -9.82 -5.95 -16.36
C PRO A 118 -10.17 -5.05 -17.54
N ALA A 119 -11.15 -5.41 -18.35
CA ALA A 119 -11.62 -4.59 -19.46
C ALA A 119 -12.46 -3.38 -19.03
N LYS A 120 -12.94 -3.38 -17.80
CA LYS A 120 -13.86 -2.37 -17.28
C LYS A 120 -13.31 -1.51 -16.17
N VAL A 121 -12.12 -1.80 -15.71
CA VAL A 121 -11.51 -1.12 -14.57
C VAL A 121 -10.27 -0.33 -14.97
N SER A 122 -9.91 0.62 -14.15
CA SER A 122 -8.65 1.34 -14.23
C SER A 122 -7.92 1.29 -12.90
N LEU A 123 -6.62 1.55 -12.94
CA LEU A 123 -5.78 1.68 -11.76
C LEU A 123 -5.58 3.18 -11.52
N HIS A 124 -6.15 3.70 -10.44
CA HIS A 124 -6.13 5.12 -10.16
C HIS A 124 -5.49 5.42 -8.81
N ALA A 125 -4.42 6.22 -8.83
CA ALA A 125 -3.81 6.77 -7.64
C ALA A 125 -4.36 8.18 -7.41
N PRO A 126 -5.23 8.40 -6.42
CA PRO A 126 -5.75 9.73 -6.14
C PRO A 126 -4.67 10.64 -5.57
N ALA A 127 -4.81 11.94 -5.81
CA ALA A 127 -3.91 12.92 -5.22
C ALA A 127 -4.11 12.95 -3.69
N ILE A 128 -3.05 12.70 -2.96
CA ILE A 128 -3.03 12.77 -1.49
C ILE A 128 -1.92 13.71 -1.09
N GLU A 129 -2.26 14.79 -0.42
CA GLU A 129 -1.31 15.82 0.00
C GLU A 129 -0.17 15.21 0.82
N ASN A 130 1.07 15.58 0.50
CA ASN A 130 2.29 15.10 1.14
C ASN A 130 2.50 13.57 1.05
N PHE A 131 1.79 12.90 0.16
CA PHE A 131 1.88 11.46 -0.01
C PHE A 131 2.15 11.07 -1.46
N GLN A 132 1.25 11.42 -2.39
CA GLN A 132 1.38 11.06 -3.81
C GLN A 132 0.64 12.05 -4.70
N PRO A 133 1.13 12.25 -5.95
CA PRO A 133 0.36 12.94 -6.98
C PRO A 133 -0.72 12.03 -7.56
N GLU A 134 -1.68 12.63 -8.27
CA GLU A 134 -2.67 11.86 -9.01
C GLU A 134 -2.04 11.20 -10.23
N LYS A 135 -2.37 9.93 -10.45
CA LYS A 135 -1.96 9.19 -11.65
C LYS A 135 -2.93 8.05 -11.95
N THR A 136 -3.04 7.71 -13.24
CA THR A 136 -3.90 6.62 -13.69
C THR A 136 -3.13 5.70 -14.63
N TRP A 137 -3.37 4.40 -14.50
CA TRP A 137 -2.82 3.38 -15.38
C TRP A 137 -3.93 2.47 -15.87
N LYS A 138 -3.63 1.74 -16.93
CA LYS A 138 -4.48 0.63 -17.39
C LYS A 138 -3.93 -0.69 -16.84
N PRO A 139 -4.77 -1.72 -16.71
CA PRO A 139 -4.28 -3.05 -16.37
C PRO A 139 -3.15 -3.50 -17.32
N GLY A 140 -2.05 -3.95 -16.76
CA GLY A 140 -0.87 -4.35 -17.52
C GLY A 140 0.17 -3.27 -17.75
N ASP A 141 -0.15 -2.01 -17.43
CA ASP A 141 0.82 -0.92 -17.55
C ASP A 141 1.93 -1.03 -16.50
N THR A 142 3.08 -0.49 -16.82
CA THR A 142 4.21 -0.40 -15.90
C THR A 142 4.00 0.75 -14.93
N VAL A 143 4.14 0.45 -13.65
CA VAL A 143 4.05 1.42 -12.56
C VAL A 143 5.46 1.71 -12.06
N THR A 144 5.89 2.96 -12.15
CA THR A 144 7.18 3.37 -11.59
C THR A 144 7.01 3.74 -10.12
N VAL A 145 7.68 2.99 -9.25
CA VAL A 145 7.65 3.20 -7.81
C VAL A 145 8.88 4.00 -7.41
N PRO A 146 8.71 5.22 -6.89
CA PRO A 146 9.84 6.05 -6.50
C PRO A 146 10.64 5.41 -5.35
N LYS A 147 11.94 5.66 -5.34
CA LYS A 147 12.87 5.21 -4.31
C LYS A 147 12.33 5.48 -2.90
N GLY A 148 12.25 4.44 -2.08
CA GLY A 148 11.82 4.53 -0.69
C GLY A 148 10.37 4.95 -0.48
N LYS A 149 9.59 5.02 -1.55
CA LYS A 149 8.17 5.42 -1.54
C LYS A 149 7.28 4.29 -2.04
N GLY A 150 6.14 4.63 -2.52
CA GLY A 150 5.16 3.68 -3.03
C GLY A 150 3.95 4.38 -3.60
N TRP A 151 2.88 3.62 -3.75
CA TRP A 151 1.61 4.10 -4.28
C TRP A 151 0.43 3.51 -3.52
N LEU A 152 -0.63 4.28 -3.39
CA LEU A 152 -1.96 3.79 -3.08
C LEU A 152 -2.79 3.85 -4.36
N ILE A 153 -3.14 2.69 -4.89
CA ILE A 153 -3.82 2.56 -6.18
C ILE A 153 -5.19 1.93 -5.96
N VAL A 154 -6.23 2.63 -6.40
CA VAL A 154 -7.58 2.11 -6.37
C VAL A 154 -7.87 1.44 -7.72
N ILE A 155 -8.29 0.18 -7.67
CA ILE A 155 -8.74 -0.57 -8.85
C ILE A 155 -10.27 -0.60 -8.82
N GLU A 156 -10.87 0.09 -9.76
CA GLU A 156 -12.34 0.13 -9.89
C GLU A 156 -12.78 0.38 -11.33
#